data_00daae4d9159288bb59dc06b500cf530
#
_entry.id   00daae4d9159288bb59dc06b500cf530
#
_cell.length_a   1.000
_cell.length_b   1.000
_cell.length_c   1.000
_cell.angle_alpha   90.00
_cell.angle_beta   90.00
_cell.angle_gamma   90.00
#
_symmetry.space_group_name_H-M   'P 1'
#
loop_
_entity.id
_entity.type
_entity.pdbx_description
1 polymer ?
#
loop_
_entity_poly.entity_id
_entity_poly.type
_entity_poly.pdbx_seq_one_letter_code
_entity_poly.pdbx_strand_id
1 'polypeptide(L)'
;MNNSPSTALQATSSFYGEHPGMRLLRVALGTAERLWPTLAVRAAYRLFGTPLPLRKPGRSAVPPGHWRTERLAFEDAEITLYLPQAQPHGPTVLLLHGWGGHARQMLPLADTLAARGLRPVLVDLPAHGGSRGRVSNLPQFARAIEYATA
;
A
#
# COMPACT_ATOMS: atom_id res chain seq x y z
N MET A 1 -0.63 30.49 33.28
CA MET A 1 -0.66 30.15 31.86
C MET A 1 -0.96 28.68 31.75
N ASN A 2 -2.23 28.30 31.52
CA ASN A 2 -2.68 26.93 31.41
C ASN A 2 -2.64 26.51 29.93
N ASN A 3 -1.66 25.72 29.55
CA ASN A 3 -1.66 24.98 28.28
C ASN A 3 -2.49 23.70 28.45
N SER A 4 -3.70 23.69 27.95
CA SER A 4 -4.52 22.49 27.88
C SER A 4 -4.24 21.74 26.57
N PRO A 5 -3.64 20.54 26.59
CA PRO A 5 -3.36 19.75 25.38
C PRO A 5 -4.52 18.79 25.10
N SER A 6 -5.74 19.28 24.89
CA SER A 6 -6.85 18.32 24.82
C SER A 6 -7.79 18.42 23.62
N THR A 7 -7.68 19.43 22.77
CA THR A 7 -8.67 19.62 21.69
C THR A 7 -8.44 18.69 20.49
N ALA A 8 -7.19 18.41 20.13
CA ALA A 8 -6.89 17.56 18.97
C ALA A 8 -7.12 16.06 19.23
N LEU A 9 -6.81 15.57 20.45
CA LEU A 9 -7.06 14.18 20.86
C LEU A 9 -8.56 13.89 21.07
N GLN A 10 -9.33 14.87 21.52
CA GLN A 10 -10.78 14.75 21.64
C GLN A 10 -11.49 14.75 20.28
N ALA A 11 -11.01 15.53 19.30
CA ALA A 11 -11.58 15.55 17.95
C ALA A 11 -11.38 14.22 17.20
N THR A 12 -10.25 13.53 17.38
CA THR A 12 -10.01 12.22 16.76
C THR A 12 -10.81 11.09 17.42
N SER A 13 -11.04 11.15 18.72
CA SER A 13 -11.84 10.14 19.43
C SER A 13 -13.33 10.20 19.07
N SER A 14 -13.88 11.40 18.82
CA SER A 14 -15.29 11.56 18.44
C SER A 14 -15.55 11.10 17.00
N PHE A 15 -14.60 11.32 16.08
CA PHE A 15 -14.78 10.95 14.67
C PHE A 15 -14.87 9.43 14.45
N TYR A 16 -14.11 8.64 15.23
CA TYR A 16 -14.12 7.17 15.14
C TYR A 16 -15.08 6.49 16.12
N GLY A 17 -15.54 7.20 17.16
CA GLY A 17 -16.33 6.63 18.28
C GLY A 17 -17.83 6.53 18.06
N GLU A 18 -18.41 7.39 17.25
CA GLU A 18 -19.88 7.59 17.21
C GLU A 18 -20.59 6.93 16.02
N HIS A 19 -19.85 6.42 15.01
CA HIS A 19 -20.50 5.74 13.90
C HIS A 19 -21.08 4.39 14.36
N PRO A 20 -22.39 4.16 14.18
CA PRO A 20 -23.06 2.92 14.62
C PRO A 20 -22.42 1.67 14.00
N GLY A 21 -21.88 1.77 12.78
CA GLY A 21 -21.11 0.70 12.16
C GLY A 21 -19.82 0.33 12.88
N MET A 22 -19.12 1.31 13.48
CA MET A 22 -17.90 1.04 14.27
C MET A 22 -18.22 0.41 15.61
N ARG A 23 -19.35 0.76 16.23
CA ARG A 23 -19.82 0.11 17.45
C ARG A 23 -20.18 -1.34 17.19
N LEU A 24 -20.92 -1.60 16.11
CA LEU A 24 -21.27 -2.96 15.68
C LEU A 24 -20.02 -3.79 15.38
N LEU A 25 -19.05 -3.23 14.66
CA LEU A 25 -17.79 -3.89 14.37
C LEU A 25 -17.01 -4.24 15.64
N ARG A 26 -16.92 -3.33 16.61
CA ARG A 26 -16.26 -3.60 17.91
C ARG A 26 -16.92 -4.73 18.66
N VAL A 27 -18.27 -4.71 18.74
CA VAL A 27 -19.03 -5.76 19.42
C VAL A 27 -18.84 -7.10 18.70
N ALA A 28 -18.93 -7.13 17.37
CA ALA A 28 -18.75 -8.34 16.58
C ALA A 28 -17.33 -8.92 16.75
N LEU A 29 -16.28 -8.08 16.67
CA LEU A 29 -14.90 -8.51 16.87
C LEU A 29 -14.68 -9.01 18.31
N GLY A 30 -15.15 -8.29 19.35
CA GLY A 30 -14.99 -8.71 20.73
C GLY A 30 -15.74 -9.99 21.08
N THR A 31 -16.90 -10.22 20.46
CA THR A 31 -17.67 -11.47 20.61
C THR A 31 -16.93 -12.62 19.86
N ALA A 32 -16.49 -12.37 18.65
CA ALA A 32 -15.75 -13.36 17.85
C ALA A 32 -14.42 -13.76 18.51
N GLU A 33 -13.69 -12.80 19.11
CA GLU A 33 -12.45 -13.07 19.85
C GLU A 33 -12.68 -14.01 21.04
N ARG A 34 -13.79 -13.86 21.75
CA ARG A 34 -14.13 -14.72 22.90
C ARG A 34 -14.61 -16.11 22.51
N LEU A 35 -15.37 -16.24 21.42
CA LEU A 35 -15.99 -17.50 21.02
C LEU A 35 -15.12 -18.31 20.07
N TRP A 36 -14.41 -17.64 19.15
CA TRP A 36 -13.57 -18.27 18.11
C TRP A 36 -12.29 -17.46 17.85
N PRO A 37 -11.33 -17.46 18.78
CA PRO A 37 -10.16 -16.59 18.70
C PRO A 37 -9.35 -16.79 17.41
N THR A 38 -9.19 -18.02 16.93
CA THR A 38 -8.47 -18.28 15.68
C THR A 38 -9.17 -17.73 14.44
N LEU A 39 -10.51 -17.77 14.40
CA LEU A 39 -11.29 -17.17 13.31
C LEU A 39 -11.26 -15.64 13.37
N ALA A 40 -11.33 -15.07 14.57
CA ALA A 40 -11.24 -13.64 14.78
C ALA A 40 -9.89 -13.08 14.29
N VAL A 41 -8.79 -13.73 14.62
CA VAL A 41 -7.44 -13.36 14.13
C VAL A 41 -7.35 -13.46 12.61
N ARG A 42 -7.87 -14.54 12.01
CA ARG A 42 -7.89 -14.69 10.55
C ARG A 42 -8.74 -13.62 9.85
N ALA A 43 -9.90 -13.30 10.42
CA ALA A 43 -10.78 -12.25 9.89
C ALA A 43 -10.12 -10.87 10.01
N ALA A 44 -9.52 -10.54 11.14
CA ALA A 44 -8.77 -9.32 11.35
C ALA A 44 -7.58 -9.21 10.38
N TYR A 45 -6.80 -10.27 10.23
CA TYR A 45 -5.69 -10.31 9.27
C TYR A 45 -6.16 -10.04 7.85
N ARG A 46 -7.25 -10.66 7.41
CA ARG A 46 -7.83 -10.41 6.07
C ARG A 46 -8.37 -9.00 5.94
N LEU A 47 -9.05 -8.49 6.96
CA LEU A 47 -9.61 -7.14 6.93
C LEU A 47 -8.51 -6.07 6.85
N PHE A 48 -7.49 -6.15 7.71
CA PHE A 48 -6.38 -5.20 7.74
C PHE A 48 -5.37 -5.43 6.63
N GLY A 49 -5.18 -6.68 6.21
CA GLY A 49 -4.27 -7.04 5.14
C GLY A 49 -4.83 -6.80 3.73
N THR A 50 -6.13 -6.48 3.59
CA THR A 50 -6.72 -6.16 2.29
C THR A 50 -6.64 -4.66 2.03
N PRO A 51 -5.88 -4.21 1.01
CA PRO A 51 -5.77 -2.79 0.70
C PRO A 51 -7.11 -2.20 0.26
N LEU A 52 -7.50 -1.09 0.88
CA LEU A 52 -8.67 -0.31 0.47
C LEU A 52 -8.21 1.03 -0.13
N PRO A 53 -8.92 1.58 -1.13
CA PRO A 53 -10.11 1.04 -1.79
C PRO A 53 -9.82 -0.19 -2.63
N LEU A 54 -10.78 -1.13 -2.66
CA LEU A 54 -10.69 -2.32 -3.51
C LEU A 54 -10.32 -1.93 -4.94
N ARG A 55 -9.38 -2.68 -5.53
CA ARG A 55 -8.79 -2.39 -6.84
C ARG A 55 -9.87 -2.10 -7.89
N LYS A 56 -9.79 -0.92 -8.49
CA LYS A 56 -10.53 -0.62 -9.74
C LYS A 56 -9.57 -0.91 -10.91
N PRO A 57 -9.84 -1.93 -11.73
CA PRO A 57 -9.00 -2.24 -12.89
C PRO A 57 -8.78 -1.00 -13.76
N GLY A 58 -7.53 -0.76 -14.16
CA GLY A 58 -7.14 0.33 -15.06
C GLY A 58 -6.90 1.69 -14.42
N ARG A 59 -7.40 1.97 -13.22
CA ARG A 59 -7.27 3.31 -12.59
C ARG A 59 -5.92 3.53 -11.90
N SER A 60 -5.27 2.45 -11.49
CA SER A 60 -3.97 2.46 -10.82
C SER A 60 -2.80 2.14 -11.75
N ALA A 61 -3.06 1.74 -13.00
CA ALA A 61 -2.01 1.41 -13.95
C ALA A 61 -1.18 2.64 -14.31
N VAL A 62 0.14 2.48 -14.36
CA VAL A 62 1.04 3.48 -14.94
C VAL A 62 0.74 3.55 -16.44
N PRO A 63 0.53 4.75 -17.04
CA PRO A 63 0.28 4.86 -18.46
C PRO A 63 1.42 4.26 -19.29
N PRO A 64 1.10 3.51 -20.38
CA PRO A 64 2.12 3.12 -21.34
C PRO A 64 2.72 4.36 -22.01
N GLY A 65 3.91 4.24 -22.55
CA GLY A 65 4.61 5.29 -23.29
C GLY A 65 6.05 5.42 -22.86
N HIS A 66 6.34 6.00 -21.73
CA HIS A 66 7.71 6.16 -21.22
C HIS A 66 8.16 5.02 -20.29
N TRP A 67 7.27 4.09 -19.98
CA TRP A 67 7.50 3.04 -18.99
C TRP A 67 7.36 1.65 -19.59
N ARG A 68 8.36 0.81 -19.34
CA ARG A 68 8.32 -0.64 -19.58
C ARG A 68 7.85 -1.31 -18.30
N THR A 69 6.89 -2.22 -18.43
CA THR A 69 6.35 -2.98 -17.30
C THR A 69 7.00 -4.34 -17.21
N GLU A 70 7.53 -4.67 -16.06
CA GLU A 70 8.02 -6.01 -15.71
C GLU A 70 7.21 -6.57 -14.55
N ARG A 71 6.98 -7.88 -14.56
CA ARG A 71 6.25 -8.58 -13.52
C ARG A 71 7.10 -9.70 -12.98
N LEU A 72 7.30 -9.66 -11.67
CA LEU A 72 8.09 -10.65 -10.95
C LEU A 72 7.15 -11.50 -10.10
N ALA A 73 7.22 -12.82 -10.27
CA ALA A 73 6.55 -13.74 -9.37
C ALA A 73 7.20 -13.66 -7.98
N PHE A 74 6.40 -13.50 -6.94
CA PHE A 74 6.89 -13.32 -5.60
C PHE A 74 5.92 -13.96 -4.58
N GLU A 75 6.39 -14.98 -3.89
CA GLU A 75 5.58 -15.77 -2.93
C GLU A 75 4.26 -16.25 -3.59
N ASP A 76 3.11 -15.99 -2.98
CA ASP A 76 1.77 -16.23 -3.50
C ASP A 76 1.17 -15.04 -4.27
N ALA A 77 2.00 -14.07 -4.63
CA ALA A 77 1.62 -12.80 -5.22
C ALA A 77 2.50 -12.46 -6.45
N GLU A 78 2.51 -11.20 -6.84
CA GLU A 78 3.32 -10.65 -7.92
C GLU A 78 3.74 -9.22 -7.53
N ILE A 79 4.91 -8.82 -7.98
CA ILE A 79 5.41 -7.44 -7.91
C ILE A 79 5.42 -6.89 -9.34
N THR A 80 4.91 -5.69 -9.54
CA THR A 80 4.97 -5.03 -10.84
C THR A 80 5.96 -3.87 -10.77
N LEU A 81 6.96 -3.91 -11.63
CA LEU A 81 7.95 -2.86 -11.80
C LEU A 81 7.64 -2.04 -13.05
N TYR A 82 7.83 -0.75 -12.97
CA TYR A 82 7.76 0.16 -14.10
C TYR A 82 9.13 0.84 -14.26
N LEU A 83 9.82 0.48 -15.31
CA LEU A 83 11.16 0.96 -15.64
C LEU A 83 11.08 2.01 -16.75
N PRO A 84 11.87 3.08 -16.72
CA PRO A 84 11.92 4.03 -17.83
C PRO A 84 12.42 3.32 -19.10
N GLN A 85 11.78 3.60 -20.25
CA GLN A 85 12.23 3.07 -21.55
C GLN A 85 13.58 3.65 -21.94
N ALA A 86 13.77 4.95 -21.76
CA ALA A 86 15.11 5.54 -21.80
C ALA A 86 15.89 5.05 -20.58
N GLN A 87 17.13 4.62 -20.79
CA GLN A 87 18.00 4.19 -19.71
C GLN A 87 18.94 5.33 -19.28
N PRO A 88 18.56 6.19 -18.34
CA PRO A 88 19.48 7.16 -17.77
C PRO A 88 20.67 6.41 -17.14
N HIS A 89 21.87 6.94 -17.32
CA HIS A 89 23.08 6.33 -16.75
C HIS A 89 23.27 6.61 -15.25
N GLY A 90 22.37 7.37 -14.63
CA GLY A 90 22.45 7.74 -13.23
C GLY A 90 22.01 6.63 -12.27
N PRO A 91 22.19 6.87 -10.97
CA PRO A 91 21.77 5.93 -9.92
C PRO A 91 20.30 5.56 -10.01
N THR A 92 20.00 4.30 -9.72
CA THR A 92 18.62 3.82 -9.65
C THR A 92 17.98 4.25 -8.34
N VAL A 93 16.77 4.78 -8.44
CA VAL A 93 15.93 5.17 -7.28
C VAL A 93 14.63 4.41 -7.32
N LEU A 94 14.42 3.53 -6.34
CA LEU A 94 13.18 2.78 -6.21
C LEU A 94 12.12 3.64 -5.54
N LEU A 95 10.97 3.80 -6.17
CA LEU A 95 9.86 4.59 -5.69
C LEU A 95 8.70 3.70 -5.25
N LEU A 96 8.40 3.76 -3.96
CA LEU A 96 7.39 2.92 -3.31
C LEU A 96 6.21 3.78 -2.89
N HIS A 97 5.01 3.27 -3.11
CA HIS A 97 3.78 3.87 -2.62
C HIS A 97 3.48 3.43 -1.17
N GLY A 98 2.57 4.14 -0.49
CA GLY A 98 2.05 3.76 0.82
C GLY A 98 0.95 2.70 0.76
N TRP A 99 0.45 2.28 1.93
CA TRP A 99 -0.66 1.34 2.05
C TRP A 99 -1.91 1.82 1.31
N GLY A 100 -2.54 0.92 0.55
CA GLY A 100 -3.69 1.25 -0.31
C GLY A 100 -3.35 2.09 -1.55
N GLY A 101 -2.06 2.43 -1.74
CA GLY A 101 -1.57 3.21 -2.88
C GLY A 101 -1.24 2.39 -4.12
N HIS A 102 -0.58 3.03 -5.06
CA HIS A 102 -0.12 2.43 -6.32
C HIS A 102 1.00 3.25 -6.96
N ALA A 103 1.81 2.63 -7.81
CA ALA A 103 2.98 3.21 -8.48
C ALA A 103 2.68 4.52 -9.21
N ARG A 104 1.52 4.65 -9.85
CA ARG A 104 1.12 5.86 -10.58
C ARG A 104 1.16 7.14 -9.73
N GLN A 105 0.98 7.03 -8.41
CA GLN A 105 1.06 8.19 -7.50
C GLN A 105 2.47 8.77 -7.42
N MET A 106 3.49 7.98 -7.77
CA MET A 106 4.89 8.38 -7.73
C MET A 106 5.38 9.03 -9.04
N LEU A 107 4.54 9.10 -10.09
CA LEU A 107 4.94 9.66 -11.39
C LEU A 107 5.50 11.08 -11.31
N PRO A 108 4.89 12.04 -10.60
CA PRO A 108 5.44 13.40 -10.54
C PRO A 108 6.86 13.46 -9.92
N LEU A 109 7.11 12.59 -8.94
CA LEU A 109 8.43 12.45 -8.33
C LEU A 109 9.41 11.78 -9.30
N ALA A 110 8.96 10.73 -9.99
CA ALA A 110 9.76 10.02 -10.99
C ALA A 110 10.21 10.95 -12.12
N ASP A 111 9.31 11.78 -12.66
CA ASP A 111 9.63 12.75 -13.70
C ASP A 111 10.67 13.77 -13.22
N THR A 112 10.54 14.22 -11.97
CA THR A 112 11.49 15.15 -11.34
C THR A 112 12.88 14.52 -11.17
N LEU A 113 12.96 13.25 -10.79
CA LEU A 113 14.22 12.53 -10.63
C LEU A 113 14.87 12.23 -11.98
N ALA A 114 14.07 11.84 -12.97
CA ALA A 114 14.55 11.59 -14.34
C ALA A 114 15.14 12.86 -14.96
N ALA A 115 14.51 14.02 -14.77
CA ALA A 115 15.02 15.31 -15.20
C ALA A 115 16.37 15.68 -14.57
N ARG A 116 16.71 15.08 -13.43
CA ARG A 116 18.02 15.22 -12.77
C ARG A 116 19.02 14.11 -13.11
N GLY A 117 18.74 13.29 -14.11
CA GLY A 117 19.61 12.23 -14.57
C GLY A 117 19.58 10.96 -13.72
N LEU A 118 18.67 10.84 -12.76
CA LEU A 118 18.46 9.63 -11.97
C LEU A 118 17.58 8.63 -12.74
N ARG A 119 17.67 7.35 -12.38
CA ARG A 119 16.86 6.29 -12.96
C ARG A 119 15.73 5.89 -11.99
N PRO A 120 14.53 6.48 -12.07
CA PRO A 120 13.44 6.10 -11.23
C PRO A 120 12.86 4.74 -11.65
N VAL A 121 12.59 3.87 -10.69
CA VAL A 121 11.86 2.61 -10.87
C VAL A 121 10.65 2.66 -9.96
N LEU A 122 9.46 2.59 -10.53
CA LEU A 122 8.22 2.60 -9.77
C LEU A 122 7.81 1.17 -9.46
N VAL A 123 7.22 0.93 -8.30
CA VAL A 123 6.84 -0.41 -7.85
C VAL A 123 5.40 -0.43 -7.39
N ASP A 124 4.62 -1.36 -7.90
CA ASP A 124 3.40 -1.82 -7.25
C ASP A 124 3.73 -3.03 -6.37
N LEU A 125 3.54 -2.87 -5.07
CA LEU A 125 3.80 -3.91 -4.07
C LEU A 125 2.71 -5.01 -4.08
N PRO A 126 2.93 -6.18 -3.48
CA PRO A 126 1.95 -7.27 -3.44
C PRO A 126 0.56 -6.82 -3.03
N ALA A 127 -0.47 -7.27 -3.73
CA ALA A 127 -1.88 -6.91 -3.56
C ALA A 127 -2.23 -5.43 -3.87
N HIS A 128 -1.29 -4.62 -4.35
CA HIS A 128 -1.50 -3.19 -4.67
C HIS A 128 -1.35 -2.91 -6.16
N GLY A 129 -1.94 -1.81 -6.61
CA GLY A 129 -1.80 -1.31 -7.98
C GLY A 129 -2.03 -2.35 -9.07
N GLY A 130 -1.05 -2.56 -9.95
CA GLY A 130 -1.05 -3.57 -11.01
C GLY A 130 -0.63 -4.97 -10.55
N SER A 131 -0.05 -5.11 -9.34
CA SER A 131 0.46 -6.36 -8.80
C SER A 131 -0.66 -7.31 -8.39
N ARG A 132 -0.42 -8.63 -8.49
CA ARG A 132 -1.36 -9.65 -8.02
C ARG A 132 -1.27 -9.83 -6.51
N GLY A 133 -2.30 -10.47 -5.95
CA GLY A 133 -2.46 -10.71 -4.54
C GLY A 133 -3.79 -10.15 -4.02
N ARG A 134 -4.23 -10.60 -2.87
CA ARG A 134 -5.48 -10.15 -2.22
C ARG A 134 -5.24 -9.54 -0.85
N VAL A 135 -4.23 -10.02 -0.17
CA VAL A 135 -3.87 -9.65 1.18
C VAL A 135 -2.36 -9.40 1.20
N SER A 136 -1.91 -8.44 1.95
CA SER A 136 -0.49 -8.17 2.14
C SER A 136 -0.23 -7.65 3.56
N ASN A 137 1.03 -7.46 3.90
CA ASN A 137 1.46 -6.90 5.19
C ASN A 137 2.84 -6.24 5.03
N LEU A 138 3.23 -5.43 6.03
CA LEU A 138 4.53 -4.73 6.00
C LEU A 138 5.75 -5.67 5.92
N PRO A 139 5.82 -6.80 6.65
CA PRO A 139 6.91 -7.76 6.45
C PRO A 139 7.00 -8.32 5.03
N GLN A 140 5.87 -8.58 4.37
CA GLN A 140 5.85 -9.00 2.96
C GLN A 140 6.36 -7.87 2.04
N PHE A 141 6.02 -6.62 2.32
CA PHE A 141 6.56 -5.47 1.58
C PHE A 141 8.08 -5.39 1.69
N ALA A 142 8.63 -5.54 2.90
CA ALA A 142 10.08 -5.50 3.09
C ALA A 142 10.80 -6.57 2.25
N ARG A 143 10.31 -7.82 2.30
CA ARG A 143 10.87 -8.90 1.48
C ARG A 143 10.68 -8.68 -0.03
N ALA A 144 9.54 -8.09 -0.43
CA ALA A 144 9.28 -7.77 -1.84
C ALA A 144 10.25 -6.70 -2.37
N ILE A 145 10.60 -5.71 -1.55
CA ILE A 145 11.58 -4.68 -1.88
C ILE A 145 12.97 -5.30 -2.00
N GLU A 146 13.38 -6.11 -1.03
CA GLU A 146 14.65 -6.84 -1.06
C GLU A 146 14.76 -7.71 -2.33
N TYR A 147 13.73 -8.49 -2.65
CA TYR A 147 13.67 -9.30 -3.85
C TYR A 147 13.73 -8.50 -5.14
N ALA A 148 13.10 -7.34 -5.20
CA ALA A 148 13.09 -6.48 -6.38
C ALA A 148 14.44 -5.74 -6.60
N THR A 149 15.33 -5.73 -5.61
CA THR A 149 16.64 -5.06 -5.66
C THR A 149 17.83 -6.03 -5.76
N ALA A 150 17.58 -7.33 -5.65
CA ALA A 150 18.59 -8.37 -5.79
C ALA A 150 18.93 -8.64 -7.26
#